data_c908460aa2cc8c4794001888f15933ea
#
_entry.id   c908460aa2cc8c4794001888f15933ea
#
_cell.length_a   1.000
_cell.length_b   1.000
_cell.length_c   1.000
_cell.angle_alpha   90.00
_cell.angle_beta   90.00
_cell.angle_gamma   90.00
#
_symmetry.space_group_name_H-M   'P 1'
#
loop_
_entity.id
_entity.type
_entity.pdbx_description
1 polymer ?
#
loop_
_entity_poly.entity_id
_entity_poly.type
_entity_poly.pdbx_seq_one_letter_code
_entity_poly.pdbx_strand_id
1 'polypeptide(L)'
;MKPGVKKAIKIPCIIIGVILILLIIVNFAAGPIAKSYINNHCKELCGRTVTVEKIRTNLFVGKVTIMGLKMLELNDKDEFCSFDTLVVKINPFKLIGNEVKLNEITLINPKAVIIQDGDAFNFDSLIDFYASDEEEPEEEDSTNWIINLNDITLKGGEVDYRDVAIGSQFDMGNLQLEIPHIYFSGEDTDVGINLDFAEGGRLGLQVAYGMENGKYDLDIDLEDFSLAPVFPYLKESMNVSSFDGKLTSKISVKGSTEHIMNIVASGDVEINDIVLKDLDENDVITANKPFREPLR
;
A
#
# COMPACT_ATOMS: atom_id res chain seq x y z
N MET A 1 -7.53 56.46 -27.62
CA MET A 1 -7.75 55.94 -26.26
C MET A 1 -7.31 57.02 -25.25
N LYS A 2 -8.21 57.44 -24.37
CA LYS A 2 -7.96 58.47 -23.38
C LYS A 2 -6.82 58.05 -22.42
N PRO A 3 -5.88 58.93 -22.01
CA PRO A 3 -4.75 58.54 -21.15
C PRO A 3 -5.10 57.89 -19.83
N GLY A 4 -6.28 58.14 -19.27
CA GLY A 4 -6.76 57.51 -18.05
C GLY A 4 -7.09 56.00 -18.15
N VAL A 5 -7.53 55.52 -19.32
CA VAL A 5 -7.84 54.10 -19.54
C VAL A 5 -6.57 53.24 -19.58
N LYS A 6 -5.45 53.77 -20.09
CA LYS A 6 -4.17 53.08 -20.11
C LYS A 6 -3.55 52.90 -18.69
N LYS A 7 -3.80 53.82 -17.76
CA LYS A 7 -3.39 53.69 -16.36
C LYS A 7 -4.28 52.70 -15.58
N ALA A 8 -5.60 52.72 -15.82
CA ALA A 8 -6.56 51.84 -15.18
C ALA A 8 -6.33 50.35 -15.50
N ILE A 9 -5.80 50.02 -16.70
CA ILE A 9 -5.46 48.67 -17.09
C ILE A 9 -4.04 48.26 -16.64
N LYS A 10 -3.10 49.18 -16.57
CA LYS A 10 -1.72 48.87 -16.19
C LYS A 10 -1.58 48.43 -14.72
N ILE A 11 -2.29 49.07 -13.80
CA ILE A 11 -2.20 48.73 -12.37
C ILE A 11 -2.65 47.31 -12.08
N PRO A 12 -3.84 46.83 -12.51
CA PRO A 12 -4.25 45.43 -12.31
C PRO A 12 -3.31 44.44 -13.03
N CYS A 13 -2.80 44.75 -14.21
CA CYS A 13 -1.83 43.88 -14.90
C CYS A 13 -0.51 43.74 -14.13
N ILE A 14 -0.03 44.81 -13.49
CA ILE A 14 1.17 44.75 -12.63
C ILE A 14 0.87 43.90 -11.38
N ILE A 15 -0.26 44.11 -10.74
CA ILE A 15 -0.67 43.34 -9.54
C ILE A 15 -0.76 41.84 -9.89
N ILE A 16 -1.43 41.49 -10.99
CA ILE A 16 -1.54 40.11 -11.46
C ILE A 16 -0.13 39.56 -11.78
N GLY A 17 0.74 40.33 -12.42
CA GLY A 17 2.13 39.94 -12.69
C GLY A 17 2.93 39.66 -11.43
N VAL A 18 2.80 40.50 -10.41
CA VAL A 18 3.45 40.30 -9.10
C VAL A 18 2.90 39.04 -8.41
N ILE A 19 1.58 38.85 -8.41
CA ILE A 19 0.95 37.65 -7.83
C ILE A 19 1.45 36.38 -8.54
N LEU A 20 1.51 36.37 -9.87
CA LEU A 20 2.03 35.24 -10.65
C LEU A 20 3.51 34.94 -10.33
N ILE A 21 4.34 35.98 -10.21
CA ILE A 21 5.76 35.82 -9.81
C ILE A 21 5.85 35.24 -8.40
N LEU A 22 5.06 35.71 -7.45
CA LEU A 22 5.02 35.17 -6.08
C LEU A 22 4.58 33.69 -6.07
N LEU A 23 3.57 33.35 -6.82
CA LEU A 23 3.12 31.95 -6.96
C LEU A 23 4.21 31.05 -7.57
N ILE A 24 4.95 31.55 -8.55
CA ILE A 24 6.09 30.84 -9.14
C ILE A 24 7.18 30.63 -8.09
N ILE A 25 7.54 31.67 -7.32
CA ILE A 25 8.56 31.57 -6.26
C ILE A 25 8.13 30.56 -5.20
N VAL A 26 6.90 30.63 -4.72
CA VAL A 26 6.34 29.68 -3.74
C VAL A 26 6.37 28.25 -4.30
N ASN A 27 5.99 28.09 -5.55
CA ASN A 27 6.02 26.78 -6.20
C ASN A 27 7.42 26.15 -6.24
N PHE A 28 8.47 26.92 -6.52
CA PHE A 28 9.85 26.43 -6.53
C PHE A 28 10.43 26.25 -5.11
N ALA A 29 10.02 27.07 -4.15
CA ALA A 29 10.53 27.04 -2.78
C ALA A 29 9.85 25.93 -1.92
N ALA A 30 8.59 25.60 -2.21
CA ALA A 30 7.81 24.67 -1.38
C ALA A 30 8.45 23.27 -1.26
N GLY A 31 8.98 22.73 -2.35
CA GLY A 31 9.64 21.42 -2.34
C GLY A 31 10.86 21.34 -1.43
N PRO A 32 11.87 22.20 -1.61
CA PRO A 32 13.04 22.26 -0.73
C PRO A 32 12.71 22.54 0.73
N ILE A 33 11.74 23.41 1.01
CA ILE A 33 11.29 23.72 2.39
C ILE A 33 10.66 22.46 3.01
N ALA A 34 9.73 21.81 2.31
CA ALA A 34 9.08 20.59 2.79
C ALA A 34 10.11 19.46 3.05
N LYS A 35 11.07 19.27 2.14
CA LYS A 35 12.18 18.33 2.34
C LYS A 35 12.95 18.62 3.61
N SER A 36 13.36 19.88 3.80
CA SER A 36 14.13 20.28 4.98
C SER A 36 13.33 20.06 6.26
N TYR A 37 12.04 20.38 6.24
CA TYR A 37 11.16 20.18 7.38
C TYR A 37 11.03 18.70 7.75
N ILE A 38 10.71 17.83 6.78
CA ILE A 38 10.59 16.39 7.00
C ILE A 38 11.90 15.82 7.55
N ASN A 39 13.04 16.08 6.91
CA ASN A 39 14.31 15.52 7.33
C ASN A 39 14.75 15.97 8.74
N ASN A 40 14.30 17.14 9.20
CA ASN A 40 14.68 17.66 10.51
C ASN A 40 13.68 17.33 11.63
N HIS A 41 12.42 17.06 11.30
CA HIS A 41 11.33 16.83 12.27
C HIS A 41 10.70 15.43 12.14
N CYS A 42 11.35 14.52 11.41
CA CYS A 42 10.77 13.18 11.15
C CYS A 42 10.44 12.40 12.43
N LYS A 43 11.29 12.48 13.47
CA LYS A 43 11.03 11.81 14.75
C LYS A 43 9.84 12.37 15.50
N GLU A 44 9.56 13.66 15.35
CA GLU A 44 8.38 14.32 15.93
C GLU A 44 7.10 13.95 15.15
N LEU A 45 7.23 13.70 13.83
CA LEU A 45 6.11 13.43 12.94
C LEU A 45 5.68 11.95 12.93
N CYS A 46 6.62 11.02 13.10
CA CYS A 46 6.33 9.58 12.98
C CYS A 46 7.16 8.68 13.91
N GLY A 47 7.86 9.24 14.89
CA GLY A 47 8.67 8.47 15.85
C GLY A 47 9.95 7.85 15.27
N ARG A 48 10.22 7.98 13.96
CA ARG A 48 11.35 7.34 13.27
C ARG A 48 12.16 8.31 12.45
N THR A 49 13.39 7.92 12.14
CA THR A 49 14.24 8.69 11.22
C THR A 49 13.78 8.47 9.79
N VAL A 50 13.40 9.56 9.13
CA VAL A 50 13.00 9.58 7.71
C VAL A 50 13.91 10.54 6.96
N THR A 51 14.36 10.13 5.79
CA THR A 51 15.11 10.96 4.86
C THR A 51 14.42 11.01 3.51
N VAL A 52 14.43 12.15 2.86
CA VAL A 52 13.89 12.37 1.53
C VAL A 52 14.96 13.02 0.67
N GLU A 53 15.21 12.47 -0.52
CA GLU A 53 16.20 13.03 -1.43
C GLU A 53 15.70 14.31 -2.08
N LYS A 54 14.47 14.32 -2.57
CA LYS A 54 13.91 15.45 -3.31
C LYS A 54 12.40 15.51 -3.22
N ILE A 55 11.88 16.73 -3.05
CA ILE A 55 10.44 17.02 -3.20
C ILE A 55 10.29 18.04 -4.32
N ARG A 56 9.38 17.76 -5.25
CA ARG A 56 8.96 18.68 -6.30
C ARG A 56 7.48 18.97 -6.15
N THR A 57 7.13 20.25 -6.28
CA THR A 57 5.74 20.69 -6.23
C THR A 57 5.37 21.38 -7.54
N ASN A 58 4.14 21.19 -7.97
CA ASN A 58 3.51 22.01 -9.01
C ASN A 58 2.12 22.42 -8.50
N LEU A 59 2.08 23.54 -7.81
CA LEU A 59 0.87 24.06 -7.16
C LEU A 59 -0.23 24.43 -8.16
N PHE A 60 0.14 24.74 -9.43
CA PHE A 60 -0.83 25.10 -10.47
C PHE A 60 -1.73 23.92 -10.87
N VAL A 61 -1.20 22.70 -10.81
CA VAL A 61 -1.93 21.46 -11.12
C VAL A 61 -2.14 20.58 -9.90
N GLY A 62 -1.77 21.08 -8.72
CA GLY A 62 -1.90 20.36 -7.47
C GLY A 62 -1.05 19.09 -7.38
N LYS A 63 0.13 19.04 -8.04
CA LYS A 63 1.00 17.85 -8.07
C LYS A 63 2.17 17.99 -7.11
N VAL A 64 2.35 16.97 -6.26
CA VAL A 64 3.51 16.78 -5.40
C VAL A 64 4.21 15.49 -5.83
N THR A 65 5.53 15.53 -5.92
CA THR A 65 6.36 14.35 -6.20
C THR A 65 7.45 14.27 -5.13
N ILE A 66 7.47 13.18 -4.38
CA ILE A 66 8.48 12.86 -3.37
C ILE A 66 9.38 11.78 -3.96
N MET A 67 10.69 11.98 -3.90
CA MET A 67 11.67 11.08 -4.49
C MET A 67 12.69 10.64 -3.44
N GLY A 68 13.00 9.34 -3.44
CA GLY A 68 14.02 8.75 -2.58
C GLY A 68 13.69 8.88 -1.10
N LEU A 69 12.49 8.44 -0.68
CA LEU A 69 12.18 8.36 0.73
C LEU A 69 12.77 7.08 1.31
N LYS A 70 13.38 7.21 2.47
CA LYS A 70 13.86 6.09 3.28
C LYS A 70 13.48 6.34 4.74
N MET A 71 12.84 5.37 5.37
CA MET A 71 12.54 5.34 6.81
C MET A 71 13.38 4.23 7.45
N LEU A 72 14.02 4.55 8.55
CA LEU A 72 14.83 3.60 9.30
C LEU A 72 14.04 2.95 10.44
N GLU A 73 14.54 1.82 10.88
CA GLU A 73 14.10 1.17 12.11
C GLU A 73 14.42 2.05 13.34
N LEU A 74 13.87 1.67 14.51
CA LEU A 74 14.14 2.36 15.77
C LEU A 74 15.63 2.41 16.15
N ASN A 75 16.44 1.51 15.61
CA ASN A 75 17.87 1.49 15.82
C ASN A 75 18.66 2.54 14.99
N ASP A 76 17.97 3.32 14.16
CA ASP A 76 18.53 4.35 13.27
C ASP A 76 19.61 3.82 12.28
N LYS A 77 19.59 2.54 11.96
CA LYS A 77 20.57 1.89 11.06
C LYS A 77 19.92 1.11 9.95
N ASP A 78 19.05 0.17 10.33
CA ASP A 78 18.41 -0.71 9.38
C ASP A 78 17.25 -0.02 8.68
N GLU A 79 17.00 -0.41 7.44
CA GLU A 79 15.90 0.13 6.65
C GLU A 79 14.60 -0.57 7.04
N PHE A 80 13.58 0.20 7.41
CA PHE A 80 12.23 -0.29 7.61
C PHE A 80 11.44 -0.27 6.31
N CYS A 81 11.40 0.90 5.66
CA CYS A 81 10.77 1.02 4.35
C CYS A 81 11.39 2.14 3.52
N SER A 82 11.23 2.03 2.22
CA SER A 82 11.67 3.05 1.27
C SER A 82 10.80 3.04 0.02
N PHE A 83 10.93 4.08 -0.80
CA PHE A 83 10.41 4.09 -2.16
C PHE A 83 11.21 5.04 -3.06
N ASP A 84 11.21 4.75 -4.36
CA ASP A 84 11.86 5.63 -5.34
C ASP A 84 11.07 6.90 -5.58
N THR A 85 9.76 6.78 -5.80
CA THR A 85 8.93 7.94 -6.14
C THR A 85 7.49 7.76 -5.66
N LEU A 86 6.98 8.77 -4.98
CA LEU A 86 5.55 8.96 -4.71
C LEU A 86 5.05 10.18 -5.45
N VAL A 87 4.03 10.00 -6.26
CA VAL A 87 3.30 11.08 -6.95
C VAL A 87 1.93 11.20 -6.34
N VAL A 88 1.58 12.39 -5.89
CA VAL A 88 0.22 12.74 -5.44
C VAL A 88 -0.27 13.94 -6.22
N LYS A 89 -1.49 13.83 -6.75
CA LYS A 89 -2.13 14.91 -7.48
C LYS A 89 -3.50 15.19 -6.88
N ILE A 90 -3.63 16.34 -6.24
CA ILE A 90 -4.85 16.84 -5.63
C ILE A 90 -5.53 17.85 -6.56
N ASN A 91 -6.84 17.96 -6.51
CA ASN A 91 -7.57 19.05 -7.15
C ASN A 91 -7.69 20.24 -6.17
N PRO A 92 -6.87 21.30 -6.29
CA PRO A 92 -6.86 22.37 -5.32
C PRO A 92 -8.15 23.20 -5.31
N PHE A 93 -8.90 23.20 -6.42
CA PHE A 93 -10.17 23.96 -6.51
C PHE A 93 -11.30 23.27 -5.75
N LYS A 94 -11.23 21.98 -5.54
CA LYS A 94 -12.22 21.21 -4.79
C LYS A 94 -12.17 21.47 -3.28
N LEU A 95 -11.00 21.87 -2.77
CA LEU A 95 -10.82 22.23 -1.36
C LEU A 95 -11.70 23.43 -0.95
N ILE A 96 -12.05 24.33 -1.88
CA ILE A 96 -12.93 25.47 -1.62
C ILE A 96 -14.36 24.99 -1.27
N GLY A 97 -14.75 23.81 -1.75
CA GLY A 97 -16.04 23.18 -1.50
C GLY A 97 -16.01 22.06 -0.45
N ASN A 98 -15.00 22.05 0.43
CA ASN A 98 -14.80 21.01 1.44
C ASN A 98 -14.68 19.59 0.85
N GLU A 99 -14.15 19.46 -0.36
CA GLU A 99 -13.89 18.18 -1.02
C GLU A 99 -12.38 17.99 -1.18
N VAL A 100 -11.82 16.95 -0.55
CA VAL A 100 -10.46 16.46 -0.79
C VAL A 100 -10.52 15.47 -1.94
N LYS A 101 -10.19 15.93 -3.14
CA LYS A 101 -10.14 15.06 -4.32
C LYS A 101 -8.70 14.80 -4.73
N LEU A 102 -8.23 13.58 -4.48
CA LEU A 102 -6.97 13.07 -5.02
C LEU A 102 -7.25 12.44 -6.39
N ASN A 103 -6.62 12.99 -7.43
CA ASN A 103 -6.83 12.53 -8.80
C ASN A 103 -5.86 11.43 -9.22
N GLU A 104 -4.73 11.30 -8.50
CA GLU A 104 -3.69 10.32 -8.77
C GLU A 104 -2.86 10.13 -7.51
N ILE A 105 -2.61 8.88 -7.14
CA ILE A 105 -1.62 8.46 -6.14
C ILE A 105 -0.81 7.35 -6.79
N THR A 106 0.45 7.60 -7.11
CA THR A 106 1.32 6.59 -7.73
C THR A 106 2.56 6.40 -6.86
N LEU A 107 2.77 5.17 -6.39
CA LEU A 107 3.92 4.75 -5.62
C LEU A 107 4.78 3.80 -6.46
N ILE A 108 6.05 4.14 -6.64
CA ILE A 108 6.99 3.41 -7.50
C ILE A 108 8.11 2.82 -6.66
N ASN A 109 8.35 1.52 -6.86
CA ASN A 109 9.36 0.71 -6.22
C ASN A 109 9.39 0.87 -4.69
N PRO A 110 8.22 0.74 -4.00
CA PRO A 110 8.25 0.69 -2.55
C PRO A 110 8.89 -0.62 -2.08
N LYS A 111 9.66 -0.51 -0.99
CA LYS A 111 10.22 -1.64 -0.26
C LYS A 111 9.79 -1.57 1.18
N ALA A 112 9.46 -2.70 1.78
CA ALA A 112 9.17 -2.81 3.20
C ALA A 112 9.84 -4.07 3.76
N VAL A 113 10.41 -3.94 4.96
CA VAL A 113 10.94 -5.05 5.75
C VAL A 113 10.01 -5.25 6.93
N ILE A 114 9.32 -6.38 6.97
CA ILE A 114 8.40 -6.75 8.04
C ILE A 114 9.05 -7.86 8.84
N ILE A 115 9.27 -7.60 10.13
CA ILE A 115 9.84 -8.57 11.06
C ILE A 115 8.80 -8.87 12.13
N GLN A 116 8.49 -10.16 12.27
CA GLN A 116 7.65 -10.68 13.34
C GLN A 116 8.52 -11.47 14.33
N ASP A 117 8.27 -11.28 15.62
CA ASP A 117 8.86 -12.06 16.71
C ASP A 117 7.75 -12.46 17.70
N GLY A 118 7.21 -13.67 17.56
CA GLY A 118 6.01 -14.10 18.23
C GLY A 118 4.80 -13.26 17.80
N ASP A 119 4.19 -12.55 18.74
CA ASP A 119 3.04 -11.68 18.49
C ASP A 119 3.44 -10.23 18.14
N ALA A 120 4.73 -9.89 18.25
CA ALA A 120 5.21 -8.52 18.02
C ALA A 120 5.71 -8.30 16.61
N PHE A 121 5.44 -7.12 16.05
CA PHE A 121 5.93 -6.68 14.76
C PHE A 121 6.84 -5.46 14.88
N ASN A 122 7.80 -5.34 13.97
CA ASN A 122 8.68 -4.18 13.94
C ASN A 122 7.96 -2.86 13.65
N PHE A 123 6.73 -2.87 13.18
CA PHE A 123 5.89 -1.68 12.96
C PHE A 123 4.97 -1.31 14.14
N ASP A 124 4.90 -2.13 15.21
CA ASP A 124 4.01 -1.86 16.36
C ASP A 124 4.27 -0.47 16.96
N SER A 125 5.54 -0.06 17.03
CA SER A 125 5.90 1.28 17.50
C SER A 125 5.31 2.44 16.68
N LEU A 126 5.00 2.23 15.39
CA LEU A 126 4.30 3.22 14.57
C LEU A 126 2.82 3.26 14.92
N ILE A 127 2.22 2.09 15.14
CA ILE A 127 0.82 2.00 15.59
C ILE A 127 0.68 2.70 16.93
N ASP A 128 1.55 2.38 17.91
CA ASP A 128 1.53 2.99 19.24
C ASP A 128 1.75 4.51 19.18
N PHE A 129 2.64 4.98 18.31
CA PHE A 129 2.91 6.40 18.14
C PHE A 129 1.66 7.16 17.71
N TYR A 130 0.92 6.66 16.72
CA TYR A 130 -0.30 7.31 16.25
C TYR A 130 -1.52 7.06 17.14
N ALA A 131 -1.59 5.91 17.83
CA ALA A 131 -2.65 5.63 18.78
C ALA A 131 -2.57 6.51 20.05
N SER A 132 -1.36 6.95 20.43
CA SER A 132 -1.17 7.83 21.58
C SER A 132 -1.59 9.29 21.33
N ASP A 133 -1.72 9.69 20.07
CA ASP A 133 -2.14 11.04 19.67
C ASP A 133 -3.69 11.17 19.50
N GLU A 134 -4.45 10.10 19.78
CA GLU A 134 -5.91 10.21 19.87
C GLU A 134 -6.30 10.95 21.16
N GLU A 135 -6.16 12.28 21.15
CA GLU A 135 -6.92 13.14 22.07
C GLU A 135 -8.41 12.90 21.82
N GLU A 136 -9.20 12.86 22.93
CA GLU A 136 -10.67 12.73 22.86
C GLU A 136 -11.22 13.67 21.78
N PRO A 137 -12.19 13.25 20.94
CA PRO A 137 -12.69 14.06 19.87
C PRO A 137 -13.22 15.39 20.46
N GLU A 138 -12.51 16.47 20.19
CA GLU A 138 -13.08 17.81 20.37
C GLU A 138 -14.37 17.85 19.57
N GLU A 139 -15.42 18.45 20.17
CA GLU A 139 -16.76 18.57 19.61
C GLU A 139 -16.70 18.91 18.11
N GLU A 140 -17.30 18.05 17.31
CA GLU A 140 -17.34 18.11 15.85
C GLU A 140 -17.69 19.51 15.35
N ASP A 141 -16.70 20.24 14.87
CA ASP A 141 -16.97 21.26 13.85
C ASP A 141 -17.41 20.47 12.60
N SER A 142 -18.73 20.38 12.43
CA SER A 142 -19.40 19.54 11.45
C SER A 142 -19.26 20.05 10.01
N THR A 143 -18.06 20.31 9.59
CA THR A 143 -17.75 20.49 8.17
C THR A 143 -17.57 19.09 7.58
N ASN A 144 -18.63 18.53 7.02
CA ASN A 144 -18.57 17.25 6.32
C ASN A 144 -17.63 17.37 5.12
N TRP A 145 -16.38 16.94 5.30
CA TRP A 145 -15.42 16.81 4.21
C TRP A 145 -15.75 15.58 3.38
N ILE A 146 -15.85 15.75 2.07
CA ILE A 146 -15.97 14.65 1.12
C ILE A 146 -14.55 14.26 0.70
N ILE A 147 -14.22 12.98 0.81
CA ILE A 147 -12.92 12.45 0.40
C ILE A 147 -13.12 11.53 -0.80
N ASN A 148 -12.47 11.85 -1.92
CA ASN A 148 -12.50 11.07 -3.14
C ASN A 148 -11.06 10.74 -3.56
N LEU A 149 -10.73 9.45 -3.65
CA LEU A 149 -9.42 8.96 -4.07
C LEU A 149 -9.56 8.29 -5.43
N ASN A 150 -8.78 8.71 -6.40
CA ASN A 150 -8.80 8.12 -7.75
C ASN A 150 -7.38 7.72 -8.18
N ASP A 151 -7.31 6.73 -9.07
CA ASP A 151 -6.09 6.24 -9.70
C ASP A 151 -4.96 5.97 -8.69
N ILE A 152 -5.25 5.12 -7.69
CA ILE A 152 -4.24 4.66 -6.75
C ILE A 152 -3.48 3.51 -7.40
N THR A 153 -2.18 3.69 -7.59
CA THR A 153 -1.32 2.71 -8.27
C THR A 153 -0.03 2.50 -7.47
N LEU A 154 0.34 1.24 -7.26
CA LEU A 154 1.63 0.84 -6.76
C LEU A 154 2.31 -0.05 -7.81
N LYS A 155 3.58 0.21 -8.12
CA LYS A 155 4.35 -0.52 -9.13
C LYS A 155 5.70 -0.95 -8.59
N GLY A 156 6.05 -2.21 -8.83
CA GLY A 156 7.35 -2.76 -8.52
C GLY A 156 7.65 -2.82 -7.02
N GLY A 157 6.62 -3.05 -6.19
CA GLY A 157 6.79 -3.17 -4.75
C GLY A 157 7.56 -4.44 -4.36
N GLU A 158 8.31 -4.35 -3.27
CA GLU A 158 9.03 -5.46 -2.66
C GLU A 158 8.70 -5.52 -1.16
N VAL A 159 8.43 -6.71 -0.65
CA VAL A 159 8.24 -6.96 0.79
C VAL A 159 9.13 -8.12 1.20
N ASP A 160 9.99 -7.89 2.17
CA ASP A 160 10.81 -8.90 2.85
C ASP A 160 10.15 -9.15 4.22
N TYR A 161 9.49 -10.30 4.35
CA TYR A 161 8.84 -10.72 5.60
C TYR A 161 9.69 -11.80 6.27
N ARG A 162 9.97 -11.63 7.56
CA ARG A 162 10.73 -12.55 8.40
C ARG A 162 10.01 -12.83 9.70
N ASP A 163 9.73 -14.11 9.96
CA ASP A 163 9.32 -14.57 11.28
C ASP A 163 10.55 -15.16 12.00
N VAL A 164 11.10 -14.38 12.92
CA VAL A 164 12.35 -14.76 13.61
C VAL A 164 12.12 -15.83 14.67
N ALA A 165 10.91 -15.94 15.22
CA ALA A 165 10.57 -16.94 16.23
C ALA A 165 10.63 -18.34 15.66
N ILE A 166 10.18 -18.56 14.43
CA ILE A 166 10.15 -19.88 13.78
C ILE A 166 11.18 -20.02 12.66
N GLY A 167 11.88 -18.92 12.30
CA GLY A 167 12.91 -18.93 11.26
C GLY A 167 12.33 -19.07 9.84
N SER A 168 11.16 -18.46 9.60
CA SER A 168 10.55 -18.40 8.26
C SER A 168 10.84 -17.07 7.60
N GLN A 169 10.99 -17.09 6.28
CA GLN A 169 11.17 -15.90 5.45
C GLN A 169 10.35 -16.03 4.17
N PHE A 170 9.70 -14.93 3.78
CA PHE A 170 8.99 -14.78 2.51
C PHE A 170 9.42 -13.47 1.84
N ASP A 171 10.03 -13.60 0.67
CA ASP A 171 10.38 -12.45 -0.16
C ASP A 171 9.36 -12.32 -1.28
N MET A 172 8.64 -11.21 -1.29
CA MET A 172 7.63 -10.89 -2.30
C MET A 172 8.14 -9.74 -3.15
N GLY A 173 8.10 -9.90 -4.46
CA GLY A 173 8.55 -8.88 -5.40
C GLY A 173 7.50 -8.54 -6.45
N ASN A 174 7.81 -7.53 -7.26
CA ASN A 174 6.94 -7.07 -8.33
C ASN A 174 5.48 -6.84 -7.91
N LEU A 175 5.28 -6.42 -6.65
CA LEU A 175 3.95 -6.10 -6.14
C LEU A 175 3.36 -4.96 -6.96
N GLN A 176 2.17 -5.18 -7.48
CA GLN A 176 1.39 -4.20 -8.22
C GLN A 176 0.01 -4.10 -7.58
N LEU A 177 -0.44 -2.87 -7.36
CA LEU A 177 -1.77 -2.57 -6.83
C LEU A 177 -2.42 -1.52 -7.73
N GLU A 178 -3.64 -1.77 -8.13
CA GLU A 178 -4.45 -0.82 -8.89
C GLU A 178 -5.82 -0.70 -8.23
N ILE A 179 -6.14 0.52 -7.80
CA ILE A 179 -7.46 0.88 -7.27
C ILE A 179 -7.94 2.08 -8.08
N PRO A 180 -8.89 1.88 -9.00
CA PRO A 180 -9.35 2.96 -9.89
C PRO A 180 -9.98 4.12 -9.12
N HIS A 181 -10.77 3.81 -8.07
CA HIS A 181 -11.40 4.81 -7.23
C HIS A 181 -11.80 4.23 -5.87
N ILE A 182 -11.79 5.09 -4.87
CA ILE A 182 -12.43 4.86 -3.57
C ILE A 182 -13.28 6.09 -3.29
N TYR A 183 -14.60 5.90 -3.21
CA TYR A 183 -15.55 6.93 -2.83
C TYR A 183 -16.10 6.64 -1.44
N PHE A 184 -15.94 7.60 -0.54
CA PHE A 184 -16.58 7.50 0.79
C PHE A 184 -18.06 7.92 0.76
N SER A 185 -18.64 7.99 -0.44
CA SER A 185 -20.04 8.37 -0.70
C SER A 185 -20.94 7.23 -1.16
N GLY A 186 -20.49 5.96 -1.02
CA GLY A 186 -21.35 4.79 -1.28
C GLY A 186 -21.26 4.19 -2.68
N GLU A 187 -20.29 4.59 -3.51
CA GLU A 187 -20.03 3.94 -4.80
C GLU A 187 -19.19 2.67 -4.62
N ASP A 188 -19.34 1.70 -5.53
CA ASP A 188 -18.62 0.44 -5.51
C ASP A 188 -17.13 0.66 -5.83
N THR A 189 -16.26 -0.19 -5.25
CA THR A 189 -14.81 -0.11 -5.42
C THR A 189 -14.25 -1.43 -5.92
N ASP A 190 -13.39 -1.36 -6.95
CA ASP A 190 -12.64 -2.50 -7.45
C ASP A 190 -11.16 -2.36 -7.07
N VAL A 191 -10.56 -3.43 -6.60
CA VAL A 191 -9.14 -3.49 -6.20
C VAL A 191 -8.48 -4.65 -6.91
N GLY A 192 -7.37 -4.41 -7.60
CA GLY A 192 -6.53 -5.43 -8.19
C GLY A 192 -5.14 -5.44 -7.53
N ILE A 193 -4.69 -6.62 -7.11
CA ILE A 193 -3.36 -6.84 -6.53
C ILE A 193 -2.69 -7.96 -7.30
N ASN A 194 -1.42 -7.78 -7.69
CA ASN A 194 -0.59 -8.82 -8.27
C ASN A 194 0.78 -8.77 -7.59
N LEU A 195 1.33 -9.94 -7.28
CA LEU A 195 2.68 -10.06 -6.74
C LEU A 195 3.35 -11.36 -7.21
N ASP A 196 4.66 -11.34 -7.28
CA ASP A 196 5.50 -12.52 -7.53
C ASP A 196 6.25 -12.88 -6.24
N PHE A 197 6.39 -14.16 -5.96
CA PHE A 197 7.20 -14.67 -4.84
C PHE A 197 8.62 -14.99 -5.32
N ALA A 198 9.63 -14.68 -4.52
CA ALA A 198 11.04 -14.91 -4.88
C ALA A 198 11.35 -16.41 -5.05
N GLU A 199 10.73 -17.27 -4.23
CA GLU A 199 10.86 -18.73 -4.30
C GLU A 199 10.07 -19.37 -5.46
N GLY A 200 9.40 -18.55 -6.27
CA GLY A 200 8.55 -18.93 -7.38
C GLY A 200 7.07 -18.92 -7.05
N GLY A 201 6.30 -18.59 -8.06
CA GLY A 201 4.85 -18.44 -8.00
C GLY A 201 4.38 -17.01 -8.11
N ARG A 202 3.08 -16.86 -8.39
CA ARG A 202 2.40 -15.58 -8.54
C ARG A 202 1.07 -15.59 -7.82
N LEU A 203 0.70 -14.49 -7.20
CA LEU A 203 -0.63 -14.25 -6.64
C LEU A 203 -1.31 -13.09 -7.37
N GLY A 204 -2.51 -13.33 -7.87
CA GLY A 204 -3.45 -12.33 -8.34
C GLY A 204 -4.66 -12.28 -7.42
N LEU A 205 -5.07 -11.09 -7.01
CA LEU A 205 -6.30 -10.86 -6.27
C LEU A 205 -7.13 -9.80 -7.00
N GLN A 206 -8.44 -10.07 -7.15
CA GLN A 206 -9.40 -9.09 -7.62
C GLN A 206 -10.51 -9.00 -6.58
N VAL A 207 -10.82 -7.80 -6.13
CA VAL A 207 -11.86 -7.56 -5.13
C VAL A 207 -12.82 -6.53 -5.69
N ALA A 208 -14.10 -6.89 -5.81
CA ALA A 208 -15.18 -5.94 -6.01
C ALA A 208 -15.94 -5.78 -4.69
N TYR A 209 -16.12 -4.55 -4.23
CA TYR A 209 -16.79 -4.26 -2.95
C TYR A 209 -17.88 -3.21 -3.13
N GLY A 210 -19.10 -3.60 -2.79
CA GLY A 210 -20.27 -2.71 -2.78
C GLY A 210 -20.37 -1.95 -1.46
N MET A 211 -20.01 -0.67 -1.48
CA MET A 211 -19.99 0.20 -0.29
C MET A 211 -21.39 0.38 0.36
N GLU A 212 -22.46 0.38 -0.43
CA GLU A 212 -23.84 0.56 0.08
C GLU A 212 -24.41 -0.69 0.74
N ASN A 213 -24.04 -1.89 0.24
CA ASN A 213 -24.67 -3.16 0.64
C ASN A 213 -23.72 -4.12 1.32
N GLY A 214 -22.45 -3.72 1.49
CA GLY A 214 -21.41 -4.52 2.11
C GLY A 214 -21.10 -5.84 1.40
N LYS A 215 -21.57 -6.03 0.16
CA LYS A 215 -21.28 -7.24 -0.62
C LYS A 215 -19.90 -7.18 -1.21
N TYR A 216 -19.25 -8.34 -1.28
CA TYR A 216 -17.94 -8.45 -1.91
C TYR A 216 -17.85 -9.73 -2.77
N ASP A 217 -17.12 -9.58 -3.86
CA ASP A 217 -16.64 -10.66 -4.71
C ASP A 217 -15.11 -10.62 -4.67
N LEU A 218 -14.47 -11.72 -4.26
CA LEU A 218 -13.02 -11.87 -4.19
C LEU A 218 -12.61 -13.02 -5.08
N ASP A 219 -11.80 -12.74 -6.10
CA ASP A 219 -11.16 -13.76 -6.93
C ASP A 219 -9.69 -13.86 -6.59
N ILE A 220 -9.23 -15.07 -6.29
CA ILE A 220 -7.85 -15.40 -5.91
C ILE A 220 -7.30 -16.34 -6.99
N ASP A 221 -6.23 -15.94 -7.65
CA ASP A 221 -5.47 -16.74 -8.62
C ASP A 221 -4.04 -16.90 -8.10
N LEU A 222 -3.72 -18.11 -7.62
CA LEU A 222 -2.40 -18.46 -7.13
C LEU A 222 -1.78 -19.46 -8.08
N GLU A 223 -0.64 -19.13 -8.69
CA GLU A 223 0.07 -19.98 -9.65
C GLU A 223 1.43 -20.41 -9.07
N ASP A 224 1.69 -21.71 -9.06
CA ASP A 224 2.99 -22.35 -8.77
C ASP A 224 3.67 -21.83 -7.48
N PHE A 225 2.91 -21.46 -6.44
CA PHE A 225 3.45 -21.03 -5.16
C PHE A 225 4.28 -22.13 -4.51
N SER A 226 5.55 -21.86 -4.20
CA SER A 226 6.43 -22.81 -3.50
C SER A 226 5.95 -23.04 -2.07
N LEU A 227 5.82 -24.31 -1.68
CA LEU A 227 5.44 -24.70 -0.32
C LEU A 227 6.65 -24.76 0.64
N ALA A 228 7.88 -24.62 0.13
CA ALA A 228 9.10 -24.68 0.96
C ALA A 228 9.09 -23.63 2.11
N PRO A 229 8.67 -22.37 1.92
CA PRO A 229 8.58 -21.40 3.01
C PRO A 229 7.55 -21.74 4.11
N VAL A 230 6.63 -22.67 3.84
CA VAL A 230 5.63 -23.12 4.81
C VAL A 230 6.20 -24.17 5.77
N PHE A 231 7.30 -24.84 5.39
CA PHE A 231 7.93 -25.88 6.19
C PHE A 231 8.26 -25.48 7.64
N PRO A 232 8.81 -24.30 7.94
CA PRO A 232 9.10 -23.91 9.33
C PRO A 232 7.87 -23.96 10.25
N TYR A 233 6.68 -23.65 9.73
CA TYR A 233 5.42 -23.72 10.48
C TYR A 233 4.95 -25.17 10.70
N LEU A 234 5.21 -26.05 9.75
CA LEU A 234 4.82 -27.48 9.86
C LEU A 234 5.72 -28.24 10.81
N LYS A 235 7.03 -27.97 10.84
CA LYS A 235 7.99 -28.70 11.71
C LYS A 235 7.70 -28.54 13.19
N GLU A 236 7.01 -27.48 13.63
CA GLU A 236 6.59 -27.30 15.02
C GLU A 236 5.44 -28.23 15.43
N SER A 237 4.62 -28.59 14.45
CA SER A 237 3.40 -29.41 14.68
C SER A 237 3.55 -30.85 14.20
N MET A 238 4.51 -31.13 13.33
CA MET A 238 4.71 -32.43 12.68
C MET A 238 6.19 -32.85 12.77
N ASN A 239 6.39 -34.16 12.96
CA ASN A 239 7.74 -34.77 12.94
C ASN A 239 8.22 -34.98 11.50
N VAL A 240 8.55 -33.87 10.81
CA VAL A 240 8.98 -33.87 9.41
C VAL A 240 10.31 -33.13 9.25
N SER A 241 11.15 -33.59 8.32
CA SER A 241 12.47 -33.00 8.02
C SER A 241 12.41 -32.03 6.83
N SER A 242 11.47 -32.22 5.91
CA SER A 242 11.26 -31.34 4.77
C SER A 242 9.82 -31.39 4.27
N PHE A 243 9.38 -30.28 3.71
CA PHE A 243 8.12 -30.14 3.00
C PHE A 243 8.36 -29.28 1.77
N ASP A 244 7.99 -29.76 0.61
CA ASP A 244 8.10 -29.03 -0.66
C ASP A 244 6.94 -29.39 -1.57
N GLY A 245 6.74 -28.58 -2.60
CA GLY A 245 5.68 -28.73 -3.58
C GLY A 245 5.29 -27.39 -4.18
N LYS A 246 4.37 -27.41 -5.12
CA LYS A 246 3.82 -26.23 -5.77
C LYS A 246 2.32 -26.19 -5.64
N LEU A 247 1.81 -25.11 -5.11
CA LEU A 247 0.36 -24.87 -4.94
C LEU A 247 -0.14 -23.96 -6.05
N THR A 248 -1.16 -24.41 -6.75
CA THR A 248 -1.92 -23.62 -7.71
C THR A 248 -3.39 -23.63 -7.29
N SER A 249 -4.04 -22.48 -7.26
CA SER A 249 -5.46 -22.41 -6.93
C SER A 249 -6.16 -21.26 -7.66
N LYS A 250 -7.44 -21.49 -7.99
CA LYS A 250 -8.35 -20.44 -8.46
C LYS A 250 -9.59 -20.51 -7.59
N ILE A 251 -9.76 -19.50 -6.74
CA ILE A 251 -10.83 -19.48 -5.74
C ILE A 251 -11.62 -18.20 -5.92
N SER A 252 -12.95 -18.33 -5.99
CA SER A 252 -13.88 -17.20 -5.94
C SER A 252 -14.65 -17.26 -4.63
N VAL A 253 -14.64 -16.15 -3.90
CA VAL A 253 -15.34 -16.00 -2.62
C VAL A 253 -16.33 -14.87 -2.74
N LYS A 254 -17.60 -15.13 -2.44
CA LYS A 254 -18.67 -14.13 -2.42
C LYS A 254 -19.28 -14.06 -1.04
N GLY A 255 -19.51 -12.85 -0.55
CA GLY A 255 -20.05 -12.66 0.78
C GLY A 255 -20.61 -11.28 1.01
N SER A 256 -20.92 -11.01 2.28
CA SER A 256 -21.35 -9.68 2.73
C SER A 256 -20.82 -9.41 4.14
N THR A 257 -20.36 -8.20 4.39
CA THR A 257 -19.95 -7.75 5.71
C THR A 257 -21.11 -7.63 6.71
N GLU A 258 -22.33 -7.48 6.21
CA GLU A 258 -23.55 -7.47 7.04
C GLU A 258 -23.96 -8.88 7.48
N HIS A 259 -23.60 -9.92 6.68
CA HIS A 259 -23.99 -11.30 6.91
C HIS A 259 -22.78 -12.22 6.78
N ILE A 260 -21.82 -12.09 7.69
CA ILE A 260 -20.52 -12.80 7.68
C ILE A 260 -20.62 -14.34 7.65
N MET A 261 -21.77 -14.92 8.02
CA MET A 261 -22.01 -16.38 7.95
C MET A 261 -22.44 -16.85 6.57
N ASN A 262 -22.75 -15.95 5.63
CA ASN A 262 -23.20 -16.27 4.29
C ASN A 262 -22.06 -16.11 3.27
N ILE A 263 -20.97 -16.84 3.49
CA ILE A 263 -19.82 -16.86 2.58
C ILE A 263 -19.98 -18.09 1.67
N VAL A 264 -19.85 -17.85 0.36
CA VAL A 264 -19.80 -18.90 -0.65
C VAL A 264 -18.41 -18.87 -1.27
N ALA A 265 -17.68 -19.96 -1.11
CA ALA A 265 -16.40 -20.19 -1.76
C ALA A 265 -16.52 -21.27 -2.80
N SER A 266 -15.94 -21.06 -3.97
CA SER A 266 -15.88 -22.07 -5.04
C SER A 266 -14.55 -21.95 -5.77
N GLY A 267 -14.06 -23.06 -6.31
CA GLY A 267 -12.80 -23.03 -7.05
C GLY A 267 -12.11 -24.38 -7.07
N ASP A 268 -10.88 -24.36 -7.52
CA ASP A 268 -10.03 -25.54 -7.62
C ASP A 268 -8.71 -25.30 -6.90
N VAL A 269 -8.21 -26.33 -6.22
CA VAL A 269 -6.89 -26.36 -5.59
C VAL A 269 -6.11 -27.53 -6.16
N GLU A 270 -4.88 -27.27 -6.58
CA GLU A 270 -3.99 -28.27 -7.15
C GLU A 270 -2.63 -28.18 -6.47
N ILE A 271 -2.10 -29.30 -6.00
CA ILE A 271 -0.74 -29.41 -5.48
C ILE A 271 0.07 -30.31 -6.40
N ASN A 272 1.18 -29.78 -6.91
CA ASN A 272 2.11 -30.49 -7.78
C ASN A 272 3.40 -30.76 -7.06
N ASP A 273 4.10 -31.84 -7.45
CA ASP A 273 5.45 -32.18 -7.01
C ASP A 273 5.61 -32.20 -5.48
N ILE A 274 4.56 -32.64 -4.76
CA ILE A 274 4.58 -32.69 -3.29
C ILE A 274 5.61 -33.70 -2.79
N VAL A 275 6.47 -33.24 -1.89
CA VAL A 275 7.46 -34.07 -1.17
C VAL A 275 7.39 -33.74 0.31
N LEU A 276 7.08 -34.74 1.13
CA LEU A 276 7.10 -34.68 2.57
C LEU A 276 8.00 -35.79 3.10
N LYS A 277 9.03 -35.44 3.89
CA LYS A 277 9.95 -36.41 4.48
C LYS A 277 9.85 -36.45 5.99
N ASP A 278 10.04 -37.66 6.56
CA ASP A 278 10.16 -37.84 8.02
C ASP A 278 11.52 -37.41 8.53
N LEU A 279 11.74 -37.51 9.87
CA LEU A 279 13.01 -37.13 10.50
C LEU A 279 14.19 -38.05 10.09
N ASP A 280 13.92 -39.23 9.55
CA ASP A 280 14.92 -40.17 9.03
C ASP A 280 15.15 -39.98 7.51
N GLU A 281 14.63 -38.88 6.94
CA GLU A 281 14.69 -38.52 5.51
C GLU A 281 13.97 -39.50 4.57
N ASN A 282 13.09 -40.36 5.08
CA ASN A 282 12.27 -41.20 4.22
C ASN A 282 11.08 -40.42 3.66
N ASP A 283 10.71 -40.72 2.43
CA ASP A 283 9.53 -40.16 1.81
C ASP A 283 8.25 -40.64 2.52
N VAL A 284 7.53 -39.73 3.15
CA VAL A 284 6.20 -39.98 3.73
C VAL A 284 5.14 -39.80 2.67
N ILE A 285 5.29 -38.74 1.86
CA ILE A 285 4.44 -38.44 0.71
C ILE A 285 5.33 -38.02 -0.42
N THR A 286 5.21 -38.68 -1.57
CA THR A 286 5.78 -38.26 -2.83
C THR A 286 4.75 -38.47 -3.91
N ALA A 287 4.25 -37.39 -4.51
CA ALA A 287 3.29 -37.45 -5.59
C ALA A 287 3.72 -36.53 -6.73
N ASN A 288 4.04 -37.16 -7.86
CA ASN A 288 4.37 -36.44 -9.11
C ASN A 288 3.12 -36.23 -9.99
N LYS A 289 1.93 -36.45 -9.46
CA LYS A 289 0.67 -36.21 -10.15
C LYS A 289 -0.10 -35.14 -9.39
N PRO A 290 -0.78 -34.22 -10.12
CA PRO A 290 -1.55 -33.18 -9.48
C PRO A 290 -2.65 -33.79 -8.60
N PHE A 291 -2.66 -33.38 -7.34
CA PHE A 291 -3.79 -33.60 -6.45
C PHE A 291 -4.76 -32.44 -6.65
N ARG A 292 -5.97 -32.72 -7.14
CA ARG A 292 -6.99 -31.70 -7.38
C ARG A 292 -8.20 -31.95 -6.52
N GLU A 293 -8.65 -30.95 -5.81
CA GLU A 293 -9.94 -30.95 -5.12
C GLU A 293 -10.76 -29.70 -5.49
N PRO A 294 -12.02 -29.87 -5.94
CA PRO A 294 -12.93 -28.75 -6.10
C PRO A 294 -13.45 -28.29 -4.74
N LEU A 295 -13.36 -27.01 -4.48
CA LEU A 295 -14.03 -26.34 -3.36
C LEU A 295 -15.50 -26.08 -3.75
N ARG A 296 -16.44 -26.47 -2.87
CA ARG A 296 -17.88 -26.29 -3.08
C ARG A 296 -18.55 -25.69 -1.87
#